data_540a3c08f00a10e1af6b662cda98635c
#
_entry.id   540a3c08f00a10e1af6b662cda98635c
#
_cell.length_a   1.000
_cell.length_b   1.000
_cell.length_c   1.000
_cell.angle_alpha   90.00
_cell.angle_beta   90.00
_cell.angle_gamma   90.00
#
_symmetry.space_group_name_H-M   'P 1'
#
loop_
_entity.id
_entity.type
_entity.pdbx_description
1 polymer ?
#
loop_
_entity_poly.entity_id
_entity_poly.type
_entity_poly.pdbx_seq_one_letter_code
_entity_poly.pdbx_strand_id
1 'polypeptide(L)'
;MIDLNELAMFVHVVRAGSFSEAARRLGMPSNTLSRRIDQLEGQLGTRLLHRSTRKLATSAEGQALFERYAPALDQLFEIERLHSDAKAPSGMVRVTAMAGLFEFFRIEWLAEFYASYPDISVDFLLDDAATDLIAERIDLALRMGVETGSGHKVRRLAPSGMILAASPAYLARRPAPRTLRELAQHDCLTISNRQGRNTWRLQGPRGSQEVPIKSRFAVNDMRVLTQACIAGLGIALLPQPIVEPIIAQGRLVRVLPTYRRASSELDLQLVYTSRPPVPPAVAAFAEFLAQRLGNAIPGTVQGGAGRQ
;
A
#
# COMPACT_ATOMS: atom_id res chain seq x y z
N MET A 1 -39.17 9.31 9.36
CA MET A 1 -38.18 8.21 9.65
C MET A 1 -37.45 8.63 10.92
N ILE A 2 -37.39 7.76 11.92
CA ILE A 2 -36.72 8.08 13.20
C ILE A 2 -35.23 8.17 12.95
N ASP A 3 -34.57 9.25 13.44
CA ASP A 3 -33.12 9.41 13.38
C ASP A 3 -32.48 8.58 14.50
N LEU A 4 -31.62 7.62 14.12
CA LEU A 4 -30.92 6.75 15.07
C LEU A 4 -29.99 7.54 16.00
N ASN A 5 -29.46 8.67 15.56
CA ASN A 5 -28.65 9.53 16.41
C ASN A 5 -29.49 10.18 17.52
N GLU A 6 -30.70 10.62 17.21
CA GLU A 6 -31.62 11.18 18.22
C GLU A 6 -32.05 10.11 19.23
N LEU A 7 -32.23 8.88 18.76
CA LEU A 7 -32.52 7.74 19.64
C LEU A 7 -31.36 7.41 20.57
N ALA A 8 -30.13 7.42 20.04
CA ALA A 8 -28.91 7.24 20.84
C ALA A 8 -28.76 8.37 21.89
N MET A 9 -28.99 9.61 21.49
CA MET A 9 -28.99 10.76 22.42
C MET A 9 -30.01 10.60 23.54
N PHE A 10 -31.23 10.11 23.23
CA PHE A 10 -32.23 9.82 24.23
C PHE A 10 -31.76 8.76 25.24
N VAL A 11 -31.17 7.66 24.78
CA VAL A 11 -30.63 6.62 25.67
C VAL A 11 -29.52 7.19 26.56
N HIS A 12 -28.65 8.05 26.04
CA HIS A 12 -27.64 8.72 26.84
C HIS A 12 -28.22 9.65 27.89
N VAL A 13 -29.28 10.39 27.57
CA VAL A 13 -29.98 11.27 28.53
C VAL A 13 -30.61 10.47 29.66
N VAL A 14 -31.29 9.36 29.35
CA VAL A 14 -31.90 8.48 30.36
C VAL A 14 -30.83 7.91 31.29
N ARG A 15 -29.76 7.38 30.75
CA ARG A 15 -28.64 6.82 31.53
C ARG A 15 -27.91 7.84 32.41
N ALA A 16 -27.75 9.05 31.91
CA ALA A 16 -27.10 10.12 32.67
C ALA A 16 -27.99 10.73 33.76
N GLY A 17 -29.32 10.53 33.65
CA GLY A 17 -30.29 11.14 34.56
C GLY A 17 -30.30 12.68 34.52
N SER A 18 -29.60 13.29 33.57
CA SER A 18 -29.46 14.73 33.44
C SER A 18 -29.04 15.12 32.01
N PHE A 19 -29.72 16.14 31.45
CA PHE A 19 -29.36 16.72 30.15
C PHE A 19 -27.94 17.33 30.14
N SER A 20 -27.56 18.00 31.24
CA SER A 20 -26.22 18.61 31.32
C SER A 20 -25.11 17.56 31.32
N GLU A 21 -25.28 16.50 32.08
CA GLU A 21 -24.32 15.40 32.14
C GLU A 21 -24.25 14.61 30.83
N ALA A 22 -25.41 14.32 30.22
CA ALA A 22 -25.45 13.69 28.92
C ALA A 22 -24.77 14.54 27.84
N ALA A 23 -25.04 15.83 27.81
CA ALA A 23 -24.44 16.78 26.87
C ALA A 23 -22.92 16.86 27.03
N ARG A 24 -22.42 16.86 28.26
CA ARG A 24 -20.98 16.83 28.54
C ARG A 24 -20.31 15.55 27.99
N ARG A 25 -20.94 14.39 28.19
CA ARG A 25 -20.44 13.10 27.66
C ARG A 25 -20.47 13.02 26.15
N LEU A 26 -21.48 13.65 25.53
CA LEU A 26 -21.63 13.67 24.05
C LEU A 26 -20.84 14.81 23.39
N GLY A 27 -20.12 15.64 24.15
CA GLY A 27 -19.32 16.74 23.61
C GLY A 27 -20.15 17.82 22.91
N MET A 28 -21.41 18.03 23.33
CA MET A 28 -22.32 18.98 22.68
C MET A 28 -23.00 19.91 23.70
N PRO A 29 -23.49 21.10 23.26
CA PRO A 29 -24.26 21.98 24.11
C PRO A 29 -25.59 21.37 24.59
N SER A 30 -25.95 21.57 25.87
CA SER A 30 -27.17 21.01 26.48
C SER A 30 -28.47 21.49 25.81
N ASN A 31 -28.51 22.71 25.30
CA ASN A 31 -29.64 23.24 24.56
C ASN A 31 -29.82 22.55 23.19
N THR A 32 -28.72 22.18 22.55
CA THR A 32 -28.74 21.40 21.29
C THR A 32 -29.27 20.00 21.55
N LEU A 33 -28.79 19.32 22.60
CA LEU A 33 -29.27 18.00 23.00
C LEU A 33 -30.76 18.04 23.32
N SER A 34 -31.22 19.04 24.10
CA SER A 34 -32.64 19.21 24.42
C SER A 34 -33.48 19.34 23.16
N ARG A 35 -33.08 20.17 22.20
CA ARG A 35 -33.81 20.37 20.95
C ARG A 35 -33.87 19.08 20.10
N ARG A 36 -32.84 18.27 20.11
CA ARG A 36 -32.83 16.96 19.41
C ARG A 36 -33.78 15.98 20.04
N ILE A 37 -33.89 15.96 21.38
CA ILE A 37 -34.88 15.12 22.07
C ILE A 37 -36.30 15.62 21.80
N ASP A 38 -36.53 16.94 21.80
CA ASP A 38 -37.86 17.52 21.46
C ASP A 38 -38.24 17.13 20.01
N GLN A 39 -37.29 17.06 19.10
CA GLN A 39 -37.49 16.65 17.71
C GLN A 39 -37.87 15.16 17.62
N LEU A 40 -37.19 14.28 18.37
CA LEU A 40 -37.54 12.88 18.49
C LEU A 40 -38.93 12.66 19.04
N GLU A 41 -39.28 13.36 20.13
CA GLU A 41 -40.63 13.32 20.71
C GLU A 41 -41.70 13.78 19.70
N GLY A 42 -41.41 14.84 18.93
CA GLY A 42 -42.28 15.34 17.86
C GLY A 42 -42.48 14.31 16.72
N GLN A 43 -41.41 13.60 16.33
CA GLN A 43 -41.49 12.55 15.30
C GLN A 43 -42.32 11.34 15.78
N LEU A 44 -42.19 10.99 17.06
CA LEU A 44 -42.91 9.88 17.66
C LEU A 44 -44.34 10.24 18.08
N GLY A 45 -44.66 11.53 18.13
CA GLY A 45 -45.98 12.02 18.57
C GLY A 45 -46.28 11.78 20.06
N THR A 46 -45.22 11.50 20.84
CA THR A 46 -45.36 11.22 22.29
C THR A 46 -44.21 11.79 23.08
N ARG A 47 -44.47 12.11 24.36
CA ARG A 47 -43.40 12.54 25.26
C ARG A 47 -42.65 11.34 25.84
N LEU A 48 -41.34 11.37 25.79
CA LEU A 48 -40.48 10.34 26.32
C LEU A 48 -39.91 10.68 27.69
N LEU A 49 -39.80 11.99 28.00
CA LEU A 49 -39.22 12.49 29.25
C LEU A 49 -40.14 13.48 29.97
N HIS A 50 -40.27 13.31 31.28
CA HIS A 50 -40.84 14.30 32.18
C HIS A 50 -39.73 15.21 32.68
N ARG A 51 -39.84 16.49 32.38
CA ARG A 51 -38.90 17.52 32.80
C ARG A 51 -39.48 18.23 34.03
N SER A 52 -38.91 18.00 35.20
CA SER A 52 -39.10 18.86 36.36
C SER A 52 -37.83 19.58 36.71
N THR A 53 -37.91 20.71 37.38
CA THR A 53 -36.71 21.49 37.80
C THR A 53 -35.83 20.72 38.79
N ARG A 54 -36.25 19.57 39.28
CA ARG A 54 -35.51 18.78 40.29
C ARG A 54 -35.14 17.35 39.86
N LYS A 55 -35.82 16.74 38.85
CA LYS A 55 -35.49 15.40 38.41
C LYS A 55 -35.90 15.21 36.96
N LEU A 56 -35.08 14.46 36.22
CA LEU A 56 -35.40 13.89 34.92
C LEU A 56 -35.98 12.48 35.15
N ALA A 57 -37.15 12.20 34.60
CA ALA A 57 -37.75 10.88 34.63
C ALA A 57 -38.28 10.51 33.25
N THR A 58 -38.29 9.23 32.91
CA THR A 58 -38.94 8.72 31.69
C THR A 58 -40.45 8.69 31.84
N SER A 59 -41.16 8.94 30.75
CA SER A 59 -42.59 8.56 30.66
C SER A 59 -42.71 7.03 30.53
N ALA A 60 -43.93 6.47 30.56
CA ALA A 60 -44.15 5.05 30.33
C ALA A 60 -43.69 4.65 28.92
N GLU A 61 -44.00 5.47 27.92
CA GLU A 61 -43.57 5.29 26.53
C GLU A 61 -42.02 5.43 26.39
N GLY A 62 -41.43 6.41 27.09
CA GLY A 62 -39.99 6.58 27.14
C GLY A 62 -39.27 5.40 27.77
N GLN A 63 -39.82 4.85 28.84
CA GLN A 63 -39.28 3.65 29.49
C GLN A 63 -39.34 2.43 28.56
N ALA A 64 -40.47 2.18 27.92
CA ALA A 64 -40.63 1.09 26.95
C ALA A 64 -39.67 1.24 25.75
N LEU A 65 -39.52 2.46 25.25
CA LEU A 65 -38.58 2.77 24.18
C LEU A 65 -37.11 2.49 24.62
N PHE A 66 -36.76 2.95 25.83
CA PHE A 66 -35.40 2.74 26.37
C PHE A 66 -35.08 1.25 26.53
N GLU A 67 -35.99 0.47 27.16
CA GLU A 67 -35.79 -0.97 27.37
C GLU A 67 -35.64 -1.75 26.07
N ARG A 68 -36.34 -1.32 25.02
CA ARG A 68 -36.27 -1.96 23.71
C ARG A 68 -35.02 -1.63 22.90
N TYR A 69 -34.55 -0.38 22.94
CA TYR A 69 -33.49 0.09 22.07
C TYR A 69 -32.12 0.21 22.73
N ALA A 70 -32.03 0.38 24.05
CA ALA A 70 -30.75 0.49 24.73
C ALA A 70 -29.86 -0.74 24.52
N PRO A 71 -30.33 -2.01 24.56
CA PRO A 71 -29.50 -3.17 24.30
C PRO A 71 -28.96 -3.23 22.86
N ALA A 72 -29.76 -2.83 21.87
CA ALA A 72 -29.35 -2.80 20.48
C ALA A 72 -28.29 -1.73 20.22
N LEU A 73 -28.43 -0.56 20.85
CA LEU A 73 -27.43 0.50 20.80
C LEU A 73 -26.14 0.10 21.52
N ASP A 74 -26.22 -0.64 22.63
CA ASP A 74 -25.03 -1.17 23.31
C ASP A 74 -24.24 -2.11 22.40
N GLN A 75 -24.91 -2.99 21.64
CA GLN A 75 -24.25 -3.83 20.66
C GLN A 75 -23.53 -3.01 19.56
N LEU A 76 -24.16 -1.94 19.07
CA LEU A 76 -23.56 -1.04 18.09
C LEU A 76 -22.35 -0.30 18.70
N PHE A 77 -22.45 0.22 19.92
CA PHE A 77 -21.33 0.87 20.62
C PHE A 77 -20.22 -0.12 20.99
N GLU A 78 -20.54 -1.37 21.24
CA GLU A 78 -19.54 -2.42 21.45
C GLU A 78 -18.76 -2.72 20.16
N ILE A 79 -19.42 -2.71 19.01
CA ILE A 79 -18.76 -2.78 17.70
C ILE A 79 -17.85 -1.56 17.48
N GLU A 80 -18.31 -0.34 17.80
CA GLU A 80 -17.47 0.86 17.72
C GLU A 80 -16.29 0.80 18.70
N ARG A 81 -16.50 0.34 19.95
CA ARG A 81 -15.41 0.10 20.91
C ARG A 81 -14.42 -0.95 20.43
N LEU A 82 -14.90 -2.03 19.84
CA LEU A 82 -14.03 -3.05 19.24
C LEU A 82 -13.14 -2.48 18.12
N HIS A 83 -13.59 -1.40 17.47
CA HIS A 83 -12.83 -0.68 16.44
C HIS A 83 -12.03 0.51 16.98
N SER A 84 -12.39 1.08 18.14
CA SER A 84 -11.78 2.30 18.71
C SER A 84 -10.80 2.04 19.87
N ASP A 85 -10.97 0.95 20.64
CA ASP A 85 -9.94 0.52 21.55
C ASP A 85 -8.74 0.08 20.71
N ALA A 86 -7.57 0.65 20.99
CA ALA A 86 -6.30 0.36 20.34
C ALA A 86 -5.90 -1.12 20.55
N LYS A 87 -6.71 -2.05 20.02
CA LYS A 87 -6.29 -3.43 19.85
C LYS A 87 -5.10 -3.42 18.90
N ALA A 88 -4.10 -4.21 19.20
CA ALA A 88 -3.01 -4.47 18.28
C ALA A 88 -3.58 -4.72 16.87
N PRO A 89 -2.97 -4.16 15.82
CA PRO A 89 -3.45 -4.36 14.46
C PRO A 89 -3.66 -5.84 14.18
N SER A 90 -4.82 -6.22 13.66
CA SER A 90 -5.19 -7.60 13.38
C SER A 90 -5.93 -7.75 12.06
N GLY A 91 -5.94 -8.95 11.52
CA GLY A 91 -6.66 -9.29 10.28
C GLY A 91 -5.74 -9.71 9.14
N MET A 92 -6.33 -9.97 7.96
CA MET A 92 -5.60 -10.38 6.76
C MET A 92 -5.21 -9.16 5.93
N VAL A 93 -3.95 -9.12 5.48
CA VAL A 93 -3.43 -8.15 4.52
C VAL A 93 -3.11 -8.88 3.23
N ARG A 94 -3.83 -8.58 2.16
CA ARG A 94 -3.59 -9.17 0.84
C ARG A 94 -2.69 -8.25 0.01
N VAL A 95 -1.57 -8.79 -0.45
CA VAL A 95 -0.51 -8.04 -1.13
C VAL A 95 -0.25 -8.66 -2.49
N THR A 96 -0.23 -7.86 -3.55
CA THR A 96 0.32 -8.32 -4.82
C THR A 96 1.70 -7.75 -5.06
N ALA A 97 2.57 -8.56 -5.63
CA ALA A 97 3.93 -8.17 -5.98
C ALA A 97 4.37 -8.86 -7.27
N MET A 98 5.28 -8.22 -8.02
CA MET A 98 5.96 -8.90 -9.10
C MET A 98 6.84 -10.03 -8.52
N ALA A 99 6.82 -11.21 -9.15
CA ALA A 99 7.57 -12.37 -8.68
C ALA A 99 9.07 -12.06 -8.48
N GLY A 100 9.67 -11.27 -9.37
CA GLY A 100 11.06 -10.83 -9.27
C GLY A 100 11.39 -9.94 -8.06
N LEU A 101 10.41 -9.31 -7.42
CA LEU A 101 10.64 -8.53 -6.19
C LEU A 101 10.94 -9.42 -4.98
N PHE A 102 10.51 -10.68 -4.99
CA PHE A 102 10.83 -11.63 -3.93
C PHE A 102 12.32 -12.02 -3.85
N GLU A 103 13.11 -11.73 -4.88
CA GLU A 103 14.58 -11.82 -4.81
C GLU A 103 15.19 -10.85 -3.78
N PHE A 104 14.47 -9.76 -3.46
CA PHE A 104 14.87 -8.77 -2.45
C PHE A 104 14.16 -8.96 -1.12
N PHE A 105 13.08 -9.72 -1.13
CA PHE A 105 12.27 -9.95 0.05
C PHE A 105 12.85 -11.14 0.84
N ARG A 106 13.42 -10.85 1.98
CA ARG A 106 13.90 -11.91 2.88
C ARG A 106 12.72 -12.46 3.66
N ILE A 107 12.49 -13.75 3.53
CA ILE A 107 11.35 -14.40 4.20
C ILE A 107 11.43 -14.29 5.74
N GLU A 108 12.64 -14.16 6.29
CA GLU A 108 12.88 -13.95 7.71
C GLU A 108 12.25 -12.64 8.22
N TRP A 109 12.05 -11.66 7.35
CA TRP A 109 11.35 -10.43 7.72
C TRP A 109 9.90 -10.68 8.13
N LEU A 110 9.23 -11.69 7.55
CA LEU A 110 7.88 -12.06 7.98
C LEU A 110 7.89 -12.62 9.41
N ALA A 111 8.90 -13.40 9.78
CA ALA A 111 9.02 -13.89 11.15
C ALA A 111 9.16 -12.72 12.16
N GLU A 112 9.97 -11.71 11.81
CA GLU A 112 10.11 -10.49 12.63
C GLU A 112 8.80 -9.69 12.70
N PHE A 113 8.10 -9.60 11.56
CA PHE A 113 6.81 -8.93 11.51
C PHE A 113 5.76 -9.62 12.38
N TYR A 114 5.63 -10.94 12.27
CA TYR A 114 4.68 -11.73 13.08
C TYR A 114 5.00 -11.73 14.57
N ALA A 115 6.29 -11.62 14.95
CA ALA A 115 6.66 -11.42 16.34
C ALA A 115 6.12 -10.09 16.91
N SER A 116 6.02 -9.04 16.06
CA SER A 116 5.49 -7.74 16.46
C SER A 116 3.97 -7.63 16.31
N TYR A 117 3.39 -8.38 15.39
CA TYR A 117 1.96 -8.35 15.03
C TYR A 117 1.40 -9.77 14.86
N PRO A 118 1.23 -10.51 15.96
CA PRO A 118 0.84 -11.93 15.93
C PRO A 118 -0.56 -12.18 15.35
N ASP A 119 -1.44 -11.17 15.41
CA ASP A 119 -2.82 -11.27 14.94
C ASP A 119 -3.01 -10.81 13.49
N ILE A 120 -1.91 -10.49 12.78
CA ILE A 120 -1.96 -10.17 11.34
C ILE A 120 -1.54 -11.40 10.53
N SER A 121 -2.31 -11.73 9.50
CA SER A 121 -1.92 -12.68 8.46
C SER A 121 -1.66 -11.94 7.15
N VAL A 122 -0.71 -12.43 6.35
CA VAL A 122 -0.35 -11.82 5.05
C VAL A 122 -0.52 -12.85 3.95
N ASP A 123 -1.26 -12.48 2.90
CA ASP A 123 -1.49 -13.28 1.70
C ASP A 123 -0.80 -12.60 0.51
N PHE A 124 0.21 -13.26 -0.08
CA PHE A 124 0.94 -12.74 -1.23
C PHE A 124 0.46 -13.37 -2.53
N LEU A 125 -0.04 -12.55 -3.44
CA LEU A 125 -0.29 -12.91 -4.83
C LEU A 125 0.87 -12.42 -5.70
N LEU A 126 1.69 -13.34 -6.20
CA LEU A 126 2.82 -13.00 -7.06
C LEU A 126 2.37 -13.07 -8.53
N ASP A 127 2.20 -11.90 -9.13
CA ASP A 127 1.75 -11.77 -10.51
C ASP A 127 2.45 -10.59 -11.19
N ASP A 128 3.07 -10.85 -12.34
CA ASP A 128 3.72 -9.84 -13.18
C ASP A 128 2.73 -9.16 -14.14
N ALA A 129 1.52 -9.66 -14.26
CA ALA A 129 0.46 -9.04 -15.06
C ALA A 129 -0.19 -7.86 -14.32
N ALA A 130 -0.86 -7.02 -15.08
CA ALA A 130 -1.71 -5.97 -14.51
C ALA A 130 -2.96 -6.62 -13.90
N THR A 131 -2.90 -6.95 -12.63
CA THR A 131 -4.00 -7.50 -11.84
C THR A 131 -5.03 -6.41 -11.57
N ASP A 132 -6.31 -6.71 -11.71
CA ASP A 132 -7.37 -5.84 -11.20
C ASP A 132 -7.36 -5.89 -9.67
N LEU A 133 -6.74 -4.87 -9.08
CA LEU A 133 -6.52 -4.80 -7.64
C LEU A 133 -7.83 -4.80 -6.83
N ILE A 134 -8.92 -4.31 -7.42
CA ILE A 134 -10.22 -4.23 -6.75
C ILE A 134 -10.92 -5.59 -6.83
N ALA A 135 -10.97 -6.21 -8.01
CA ALA A 135 -11.60 -7.51 -8.19
C ALA A 135 -10.94 -8.60 -7.32
N GLU A 136 -9.61 -8.56 -7.20
CA GLU A 136 -8.83 -9.49 -6.38
C GLU A 136 -8.74 -9.09 -4.89
N ARG A 137 -9.42 -8.02 -4.49
CA ARG A 137 -9.42 -7.51 -3.10
C ARG A 137 -8.01 -7.30 -2.54
N ILE A 138 -7.13 -6.74 -3.35
CA ILE A 138 -5.76 -6.42 -2.95
C ILE A 138 -5.74 -5.17 -2.07
N ASP A 139 -5.05 -5.21 -0.94
CA ASP A 139 -4.87 -4.07 -0.04
C ASP A 139 -3.65 -3.23 -0.43
N LEU A 140 -2.56 -3.92 -0.79
CA LEU A 140 -1.28 -3.31 -1.14
C LEU A 140 -0.75 -3.93 -2.44
N ALA A 141 -0.16 -3.10 -3.31
CA ALA A 141 0.58 -3.62 -4.45
C ALA A 141 2.01 -3.08 -4.47
N LEU A 142 2.99 -3.98 -4.56
CA LEU A 142 4.39 -3.66 -4.79
C LEU A 142 4.64 -3.68 -6.29
N ARG A 143 4.88 -2.52 -6.87
CA ARG A 143 5.02 -2.36 -8.32
C ARG A 143 6.20 -1.46 -8.65
N MET A 144 6.73 -1.64 -9.85
CA MET A 144 7.70 -0.71 -10.43
C MET A 144 6.98 0.17 -11.47
N GLY A 145 7.19 1.48 -11.37
CA GLY A 145 6.74 2.40 -12.41
C GLY A 145 5.23 2.54 -12.57
N VAL A 146 4.49 2.77 -11.49
CA VAL A 146 3.05 3.01 -11.59
C VAL A 146 2.78 4.42 -12.12
N GLU A 147 1.94 4.52 -13.14
CA GLU A 147 1.41 5.80 -13.59
C GLU A 147 0.53 6.41 -12.48
N THR A 148 0.81 7.64 -12.11
CA THR A 148 0.14 8.38 -11.02
C THR A 148 -1.30 8.81 -11.33
N GLY A 149 -1.92 8.25 -12.38
CA GLY A 149 -3.27 8.61 -12.85
C GLY A 149 -4.44 7.81 -12.26
N SER A 150 -4.18 6.74 -11.50
CA SER A 150 -5.21 5.78 -11.06
C SER A 150 -6.02 6.19 -9.81
N GLY A 151 -5.78 7.37 -9.23
CA GLY A 151 -6.45 7.79 -7.99
C GLY A 151 -6.03 7.02 -6.73
N HIS A 152 -5.07 6.10 -6.83
CA HIS A 152 -4.50 5.35 -5.71
C HIS A 152 -3.44 6.16 -4.98
N LYS A 153 -3.35 5.98 -3.65
CA LYS A 153 -2.23 6.53 -2.88
C LYS A 153 -0.98 5.72 -3.19
N VAL A 154 0.08 6.40 -3.61
CA VAL A 154 1.37 5.77 -3.96
C VAL A 154 2.44 6.26 -3.01
N ARG A 155 3.21 5.34 -2.43
CA ARG A 155 4.41 5.62 -1.63
C ARG A 155 5.64 5.09 -2.39
N ARG A 156 6.56 5.97 -2.74
CA ARG A 156 7.86 5.57 -3.28
C ARG A 156 8.69 4.93 -2.18
N LEU A 157 9.24 3.74 -2.45
CA LEU A 157 10.06 2.99 -1.48
C LEU A 157 11.54 3.18 -1.75
N ALA A 158 11.97 2.99 -3.00
CA ALA A 158 13.36 3.11 -3.37
C ALA A 158 13.51 3.45 -4.86
N PRO A 159 14.54 4.23 -5.23
CA PRO A 159 14.90 4.42 -6.62
C PRO A 159 15.41 3.09 -7.19
N SER A 160 14.88 2.65 -8.31
CA SER A 160 15.35 1.47 -9.01
C SER A 160 16.03 1.85 -10.31
N GLY A 161 17.33 2.09 -10.23
CA GLY A 161 18.16 2.23 -11.43
C GLY A 161 18.24 0.88 -12.17
N MET A 162 18.09 0.89 -13.49
CA MET A 162 18.41 -0.28 -14.30
C MET A 162 19.76 -0.09 -14.98
N ILE A 163 20.58 -1.12 -14.95
CA ILE A 163 21.91 -1.15 -15.54
C ILE A 163 22.01 -2.23 -16.61
N LEU A 164 22.90 -2.01 -17.56
CA LEU A 164 23.24 -3.01 -18.58
C LEU A 164 24.23 -4.01 -18.01
N ALA A 165 23.94 -5.29 -18.14
CA ALA A 165 24.81 -6.38 -17.68
C ALA A 165 24.89 -7.50 -18.70
N ALA A 166 25.99 -8.23 -18.68
CA ALA A 166 26.20 -9.45 -19.46
C ALA A 166 27.11 -10.40 -18.67
N SER A 167 27.07 -11.69 -18.97
CA SER A 167 28.02 -12.65 -18.38
C SER A 167 29.41 -12.57 -19.02
N PRO A 168 30.47 -12.89 -18.25
CA PRO A 168 31.82 -13.02 -18.81
C PRO A 168 31.89 -14.00 -20.01
N ALA A 169 31.10 -15.08 -19.94
CA ALA A 169 31.04 -16.08 -21.00
C ALA A 169 30.47 -15.53 -22.32
N TYR A 170 29.49 -14.61 -22.24
CA TYR A 170 29.00 -13.92 -23.43
C TYR A 170 30.04 -12.96 -23.99
N LEU A 171 30.69 -12.17 -23.12
CA LEU A 171 31.66 -11.15 -23.50
C LEU A 171 32.98 -11.76 -24.05
N ALA A 172 33.32 -12.99 -23.66
CA ALA A 172 34.41 -13.74 -24.22
C ALA A 172 34.21 -14.10 -25.71
N ARG A 173 32.92 -14.35 -26.10
CA ARG A 173 32.56 -14.64 -27.49
C ARG A 173 32.30 -13.39 -28.32
N ARG A 174 31.90 -12.32 -27.67
CA ARG A 174 31.52 -11.06 -28.30
C ARG A 174 31.92 -9.90 -27.39
N PRO A 175 33.00 -9.19 -27.73
CA PRO A 175 33.58 -8.14 -26.89
C PRO A 175 32.52 -7.11 -26.44
N ALA A 176 32.67 -6.59 -25.22
CA ALA A 176 31.75 -5.62 -24.64
C ALA A 176 31.61 -4.37 -25.54
N PRO A 177 30.36 -3.92 -25.78
CA PRO A 177 30.12 -2.70 -26.55
C PRO A 177 30.69 -1.50 -25.82
N ARG A 178 31.30 -0.59 -26.54
CA ARG A 178 31.87 0.68 -26.05
C ARG A 178 30.94 1.86 -26.32
N THR A 179 29.98 1.68 -27.22
CA THR A 179 29.03 2.68 -27.67
C THR A 179 27.62 2.11 -27.76
N LEU A 180 26.61 2.99 -27.76
CA LEU A 180 25.21 2.58 -27.99
C LEU A 180 24.99 2.00 -29.41
N ARG A 181 25.77 2.46 -30.39
CA ARG A 181 25.74 1.93 -31.76
C ARG A 181 26.21 0.47 -31.80
N GLU A 182 27.24 0.12 -31.04
CA GLU A 182 27.71 -1.25 -30.90
C GLU A 182 26.70 -2.10 -30.13
N LEU A 183 26.08 -1.55 -29.05
CA LEU A 183 25.02 -2.22 -28.29
C LEU A 183 23.87 -2.67 -29.19
N ALA A 184 23.45 -1.85 -30.14
CA ALA A 184 22.39 -2.18 -31.12
C ALA A 184 22.70 -3.43 -31.97
N GLN A 185 23.96 -3.85 -32.01
CA GLN A 185 24.39 -5.02 -32.75
C GLN A 185 24.47 -6.29 -31.90
N HIS A 186 24.40 -6.16 -30.57
CA HIS A 186 24.43 -7.29 -29.66
C HIS A 186 23.08 -8.00 -29.57
N ASP A 187 23.13 -9.26 -29.16
CA ASP A 187 21.94 -9.97 -28.75
C ASP A 187 21.46 -9.39 -27.42
N CYS A 188 20.25 -8.82 -27.40
CA CYS A 188 19.67 -8.24 -26.22
C CYS A 188 18.57 -9.15 -25.65
N LEU A 189 18.45 -9.14 -24.33
CA LEU A 189 17.43 -9.89 -23.60
C LEU A 189 16.46 -8.88 -22.99
N THR A 190 15.16 -9.08 -23.20
CA THR A 190 14.16 -8.07 -22.89
C THR A 190 13.03 -8.61 -22.02
N ILE A 191 12.46 -7.73 -21.19
CA ILE A 191 11.15 -8.02 -20.63
C ILE A 191 10.13 -7.92 -21.78
N SER A 192 9.34 -8.98 -21.92
CA SER A 192 8.26 -9.03 -22.89
C SER A 192 7.23 -7.95 -22.59
N ASN A 193 6.99 -7.06 -23.53
CA ASN A 193 5.92 -6.10 -23.47
C ASN A 193 4.94 -6.33 -24.63
N ARG A 194 3.66 -6.14 -24.37
CA ARG A 194 2.60 -6.31 -25.39
C ARG A 194 2.71 -5.31 -26.56
N GLN A 195 3.57 -4.28 -26.43
CA GLN A 195 3.72 -3.22 -27.42
C GLN A 195 4.82 -3.46 -28.45
N GLY A 196 5.58 -4.57 -28.34
CA GLY A 196 6.58 -4.99 -29.34
C GLY A 196 7.74 -4.00 -29.55
N ARG A 197 7.96 -3.06 -28.62
CA ARG A 197 9.01 -2.03 -28.76
C ARG A 197 10.39 -2.64 -28.48
N ASN A 198 11.16 -2.85 -29.52
CA ASN A 198 12.57 -3.25 -29.42
C ASN A 198 13.48 -2.03 -29.28
N THR A 199 13.18 -1.14 -28.32
CA THR A 199 13.96 0.09 -28.09
C THR A 199 14.20 0.29 -26.60
N TRP A 200 15.45 0.55 -26.24
CA TRP A 200 15.79 0.97 -24.88
C TRP A 200 16.03 2.47 -24.81
N ARG A 201 15.40 3.15 -23.86
CA ARG A 201 15.70 4.54 -23.54
C ARG A 201 16.76 4.57 -22.43
N LEU A 202 17.96 5.04 -22.74
CA LEU A 202 19.09 5.07 -21.83
C LEU A 202 19.54 6.50 -21.56
N GLN A 203 19.77 6.81 -20.30
CA GLN A 203 20.34 8.07 -19.86
C GLN A 203 21.86 7.93 -19.80
N GLY A 204 22.57 8.78 -20.49
CA GLY A 204 24.02 8.83 -20.51
C GLY A 204 24.56 10.27 -20.40
N PRO A 205 25.87 10.48 -20.59
CA PRO A 205 26.50 11.81 -20.48
C PRO A 205 25.92 12.87 -21.43
N ARG A 206 25.35 12.45 -22.55
CA ARG A 206 24.74 13.32 -23.57
C ARG A 206 23.22 13.40 -23.46
N GLY A 207 22.65 13.09 -22.30
CA GLY A 207 21.19 13.07 -22.08
C GLY A 207 20.55 11.71 -22.39
N SER A 208 19.23 11.73 -22.56
CA SER A 208 18.44 10.53 -22.86
C SER A 208 18.52 10.17 -24.35
N GLN A 209 18.82 8.91 -24.63
CA GLN A 209 18.94 8.39 -26.00
C GLN A 209 18.13 7.12 -26.16
N GLU A 210 17.46 7.00 -27.31
CA GLU A 210 16.75 5.76 -27.69
C GLU A 210 17.66 4.90 -28.56
N VAL A 211 17.77 3.63 -28.18
CA VAL A 211 18.60 2.65 -28.87
C VAL A 211 17.73 1.52 -29.36
N PRO A 212 17.64 1.31 -30.68
CA PRO A 212 17.00 0.12 -31.21
C PRO A 212 17.82 -1.10 -30.80
N ILE A 213 17.17 -2.17 -30.36
CA ILE A 213 17.83 -3.38 -29.90
C ILE A 213 17.37 -4.59 -30.68
N LYS A 214 18.24 -5.56 -30.84
CA LYS A 214 17.93 -6.87 -31.38
C LYS A 214 17.54 -7.79 -30.23
N SER A 215 16.25 -7.89 -29.95
CA SER A 215 15.75 -8.84 -28.94
C SER A 215 15.88 -10.27 -29.43
N ARG A 216 16.76 -11.05 -28.80
CA ARG A 216 16.94 -12.47 -29.10
C ARG A 216 16.09 -13.37 -28.20
N PHE A 217 15.82 -12.88 -27.00
CA PHE A 217 15.00 -13.57 -25.99
C PHE A 217 14.16 -12.54 -25.24
N ALA A 218 12.88 -12.82 -25.10
CA ALA A 218 11.96 -11.98 -24.36
C ALA A 218 11.14 -12.86 -23.41
N VAL A 219 10.97 -12.38 -22.18
CA VAL A 219 10.24 -13.07 -21.12
C VAL A 219 9.59 -12.03 -20.20
N ASN A 220 8.48 -12.38 -19.59
CA ASN A 220 7.78 -11.48 -18.65
C ASN A 220 8.22 -11.63 -17.19
N ASP A 221 9.19 -12.49 -16.90
CA ASP A 221 9.74 -12.73 -15.56
C ASP A 221 11.19 -12.24 -15.48
N MET A 222 11.47 -11.34 -14.52
CA MET A 222 12.80 -10.74 -14.35
C MET A 222 13.84 -11.76 -13.88
N ARG A 223 13.45 -12.77 -13.12
CA ARG A 223 14.36 -13.84 -12.65
C ARG A 223 14.84 -14.67 -13.82
N VAL A 224 13.91 -15.09 -14.68
CA VAL A 224 14.24 -15.85 -15.91
C VAL A 224 15.13 -15.00 -16.83
N LEU A 225 14.85 -13.69 -16.96
CA LEU A 225 15.70 -12.77 -17.73
C LEU A 225 17.11 -12.69 -17.17
N THR A 226 17.24 -12.57 -15.84
CA THR A 226 18.53 -12.56 -15.15
C THR A 226 19.29 -13.87 -15.34
N GLN A 227 18.63 -15.01 -15.21
CA GLN A 227 19.25 -16.32 -15.46
C GLN A 227 19.71 -16.50 -16.91
N ALA A 228 18.91 -16.04 -17.88
CA ALA A 228 19.30 -16.03 -19.28
C ALA A 228 20.56 -15.18 -19.53
N CYS A 229 20.67 -14.03 -18.86
CA CYS A 229 21.84 -13.17 -18.91
C CYS A 229 23.09 -13.87 -18.33
N ILE A 230 22.96 -14.50 -17.15
CA ILE A 230 24.02 -15.27 -16.51
C ILE A 230 24.47 -16.45 -17.38
N ALA A 231 23.53 -17.14 -18.03
CA ALA A 231 23.80 -18.24 -18.94
C ALA A 231 24.48 -17.80 -20.26
N GLY A 232 24.68 -16.49 -20.46
CA GLY A 232 25.41 -15.98 -21.62
C GLY A 232 24.60 -15.86 -22.90
N LEU A 233 23.28 -15.68 -22.81
CA LEU A 233 22.45 -15.52 -24.00
C LEU A 233 22.57 -14.12 -24.62
N GLY A 234 22.98 -13.10 -23.86
CA GLY A 234 23.09 -11.73 -24.35
C GLY A 234 23.28 -10.68 -23.27
N ILE A 235 23.02 -9.43 -23.65
CA ILE A 235 23.03 -8.26 -22.76
C ILE A 235 21.61 -8.00 -22.29
N ALA A 236 21.42 -7.80 -20.99
CA ALA A 236 20.14 -7.45 -20.39
C ALA A 236 20.19 -6.10 -19.69
N LEU A 237 19.05 -5.41 -19.66
CA LEU A 237 18.80 -4.25 -18.83
C LEU A 237 18.10 -4.73 -17.56
N LEU A 238 18.80 -4.72 -16.42
CA LEU A 238 18.37 -5.36 -15.17
C LEU A 238 18.40 -4.35 -14.02
N PRO A 239 17.51 -4.52 -13.01
CA PRO A 239 17.54 -3.68 -11.82
C PRO A 239 18.89 -3.77 -11.09
N GLN A 240 19.48 -2.63 -10.82
CA GLN A 240 20.79 -2.55 -10.18
C GLN A 240 20.87 -3.36 -8.88
N PRO A 241 19.89 -3.28 -7.95
CA PRO A 241 19.94 -4.05 -6.70
C PRO A 241 19.95 -5.57 -6.91
N ILE A 242 19.33 -6.08 -8.00
CA ILE A 242 19.35 -7.52 -8.33
C ILE A 242 20.74 -7.96 -8.78
N VAL A 243 21.38 -7.14 -9.60
CA VAL A 243 22.61 -7.57 -10.28
C VAL A 243 23.89 -7.24 -9.50
N GLU A 244 23.88 -6.29 -8.58
CA GLU A 244 25.09 -5.96 -7.80
C GLU A 244 25.67 -7.16 -7.03
N PRO A 245 24.89 -7.98 -6.30
CA PRO A 245 25.41 -9.18 -5.66
C PRO A 245 25.97 -10.20 -6.68
N ILE A 246 25.34 -10.30 -7.86
CA ILE A 246 25.76 -11.23 -8.92
C ILE A 246 27.05 -10.75 -9.59
N ILE A 247 27.19 -9.42 -9.75
CA ILE A 247 28.44 -8.80 -10.24
C ILE A 247 29.56 -9.00 -9.23
N ALA A 248 29.30 -8.83 -7.93
CA ALA A 248 30.29 -9.06 -6.87
C ALA A 248 30.78 -10.53 -6.86
N GLN A 249 29.95 -11.49 -7.28
CA GLN A 249 30.32 -12.89 -7.45
C GLN A 249 31.06 -13.16 -8.79
N GLY A 250 31.25 -12.16 -9.64
CA GLY A 250 31.89 -12.30 -10.95
C GLY A 250 31.03 -13.03 -12.00
N ARG A 251 29.75 -13.30 -11.75
CA ARG A 251 28.85 -14.01 -12.67
C ARG A 251 28.27 -13.10 -13.74
N LEU A 252 28.17 -11.80 -13.46
CA LEU A 252 27.81 -10.76 -14.42
C LEU A 252 28.85 -9.64 -14.38
N VAL A 253 28.93 -8.89 -15.47
CA VAL A 253 29.78 -7.69 -15.62
C VAL A 253 28.89 -6.55 -16.10
N ARG A 254 29.10 -5.37 -15.56
CA ARG A 254 28.41 -4.16 -16.01
C ARG A 254 28.92 -3.75 -17.39
N VAL A 255 28.01 -3.49 -18.29
CA VAL A 255 28.26 -3.06 -19.67
C VAL A 255 27.84 -1.60 -19.81
N LEU A 256 28.63 -0.78 -20.53
CA LEU A 256 28.37 0.64 -20.73
C LEU A 256 28.04 1.36 -19.40
N PRO A 257 28.95 1.40 -18.41
CA PRO A 257 28.67 1.82 -17.05
C PRO A 257 28.22 3.28 -16.92
N THR A 258 28.46 4.11 -17.92
CA THR A 258 28.01 5.51 -17.99
C THR A 258 26.54 5.63 -18.44
N TYR A 259 25.92 4.52 -18.87
CA TYR A 259 24.52 4.48 -19.31
C TYR A 259 23.68 3.69 -18.32
N ARG A 260 22.50 4.23 -18.05
CA ARG A 260 21.49 3.59 -17.20
C ARG A 260 20.11 3.95 -17.72
N ARG A 261 19.14 3.13 -17.49
CA ARG A 261 17.76 3.60 -17.59
C ARG A 261 17.48 4.37 -16.31
N ALA A 262 17.55 5.69 -16.42
CA ALA A 262 17.07 6.56 -15.38
C ALA A 262 15.58 6.78 -15.63
N SER A 263 14.75 6.45 -14.68
CA SER A 263 13.42 7.04 -14.62
C SER A 263 12.88 6.86 -13.22
N SER A 264 12.30 7.93 -12.71
CA SER A 264 11.30 7.90 -11.64
C SER A 264 10.13 6.94 -11.95
N GLU A 265 9.97 6.57 -13.24
CA GLU A 265 8.99 5.59 -13.75
C GLU A 265 9.30 4.14 -13.34
N LEU A 266 10.50 3.84 -12.82
CA LEU A 266 10.89 2.49 -12.43
C LEU A 266 11.19 2.37 -10.93
N ASP A 267 10.89 3.42 -10.16
CA ASP A 267 11.05 3.32 -8.72
C ASP A 267 10.12 2.24 -8.15
N LEU A 268 10.63 1.51 -7.18
CA LEU A 268 9.81 0.60 -6.41
C LEU A 268 8.79 1.41 -5.62
N GLN A 269 7.53 1.09 -5.80
CA GLN A 269 6.42 1.80 -5.22
C GLN A 269 5.48 0.84 -4.49
N LEU A 270 4.93 1.33 -3.40
CA LEU A 270 3.83 0.71 -2.68
C LEU A 270 2.56 1.46 -3.01
N VAL A 271 1.62 0.77 -3.61
CA VAL A 271 0.32 1.30 -4.01
C VAL A 271 -0.72 0.82 -3.02
N TYR A 272 -1.50 1.74 -2.46
CA TYR A 272 -2.62 1.45 -1.57
C TYR A 272 -3.90 1.44 -2.40
N THR A 273 -4.67 0.37 -2.29
CA THR A 273 -5.96 0.26 -2.98
C THR A 273 -7.10 0.86 -2.16
N SER A 274 -6.95 0.84 -0.83
CA SER A 274 -7.94 1.41 0.09
C SER A 274 -7.91 2.93 0.07
N ARG A 275 -9.11 3.54 0.05
CA ARG A 275 -9.27 4.96 0.39
C ARG A 275 -9.07 5.16 1.90
N PRO A 276 -8.59 6.34 2.33
CA PRO A 276 -8.54 6.65 3.76
C PRO A 276 -9.93 6.52 4.43
N PRO A 277 -10.00 6.04 5.67
CA PRO A 277 -8.89 5.57 6.52
C PRO A 277 -8.36 4.20 6.09
N VAL A 278 -7.01 4.06 6.07
CA VAL A 278 -6.36 2.79 5.76
C VAL A 278 -6.50 1.86 6.98
N PRO A 279 -6.91 0.59 6.80
CA PRO A 279 -7.01 -0.36 7.91
C PRO A 279 -5.70 -0.49 8.70
N PRO A 280 -5.73 -0.60 10.04
CA PRO A 280 -4.54 -0.62 10.88
C PRO A 280 -3.54 -1.72 10.51
N ALA A 281 -4.00 -2.92 10.18
CA ALA A 281 -3.15 -4.03 9.74
C ALA A 281 -2.41 -3.71 8.43
N VAL A 282 -3.12 -3.11 7.46
CA VAL A 282 -2.55 -2.68 6.17
C VAL A 282 -1.51 -1.58 6.38
N ALA A 283 -1.79 -0.61 7.26
CA ALA A 283 -0.85 0.45 7.59
C ALA A 283 0.42 -0.08 8.27
N ALA A 284 0.29 -1.00 9.23
CA ALA A 284 1.41 -1.64 9.92
C ALA A 284 2.32 -2.41 8.93
N PHE A 285 1.72 -3.22 8.06
CA PHE A 285 2.49 -3.99 7.09
C PHE A 285 3.13 -3.10 6.01
N ALA A 286 2.44 -2.06 5.56
CA ALA A 286 2.97 -1.09 4.61
C ALA A 286 4.18 -0.34 5.16
N GLU A 287 4.14 0.07 6.44
CA GLU A 287 5.27 0.73 7.08
C GLU A 287 6.46 -0.22 7.25
N PHE A 288 6.19 -1.46 7.67
CA PHE A 288 7.21 -2.51 7.76
C PHE A 288 7.91 -2.76 6.41
N LEU A 289 7.14 -2.94 5.34
CA LEU A 289 7.69 -3.09 3.98
C LEU A 289 8.54 -1.89 3.56
N ALA A 290 8.07 -0.68 3.84
CA ALA A 290 8.79 0.54 3.49
C ALA A 290 10.14 0.64 4.19
N GLN A 291 10.21 0.30 5.47
CA GLN A 291 11.46 0.28 6.24
C GLN A 291 12.43 -0.78 5.72
N ARG A 292 11.95 -2.01 5.48
CA ARG A 292 12.79 -3.13 5.05
C ARG A 292 13.29 -2.97 3.63
N LEU A 293 12.41 -2.68 2.69
CA LEU A 293 12.76 -2.51 1.29
C LEU A 293 13.54 -1.21 1.03
N GLY A 294 13.21 -0.12 1.73
CA GLY A 294 13.98 1.12 1.65
C GLY A 294 15.43 0.97 2.11
N ASN A 295 15.68 0.14 3.12
CA ASN A 295 17.04 -0.13 3.63
C ASN A 295 17.78 -1.22 2.83
N ALA A 296 17.07 -2.14 2.20
CA ALA A 296 17.67 -3.24 1.44
C ALA A 296 18.18 -2.83 0.06
N ILE A 297 17.71 -1.69 -0.47
CA ILE A 297 18.09 -1.19 -1.78
C ILE A 297 19.13 -0.07 -1.60
N PRO A 298 20.42 -0.28 -1.91
CA PRO A 298 21.46 0.73 -1.77
C PRO A 298 21.16 1.95 -2.65
N GLY A 299 21.25 3.15 -2.08
CA GLY A 299 21.02 4.41 -2.80
C GLY A 299 19.88 5.29 -2.25
N THR A 300 19.18 4.84 -1.23
CA THR A 300 18.23 5.69 -0.48
C THR A 300 19.00 6.60 0.48
N VAL A 301 19.39 7.77 0.00
CA VAL A 301 19.72 8.89 0.90
C VAL A 301 18.40 9.28 1.58
N GLN A 302 18.35 9.20 2.89
CA GLN A 302 17.26 9.79 3.70
C GLN A 302 17.14 11.26 3.30
N GLY A 303 16.15 11.55 2.45
CA GLY A 303 15.73 12.91 2.17
C GLY A 303 15.16 13.49 3.47
N GLY A 304 15.97 14.31 4.12
CA GLY A 304 15.64 15.00 5.34
C GLY A 304 14.30 15.71 5.20
N ALA A 305 13.49 15.61 6.23
CA ALA A 305 12.34 16.45 6.45
C ALA A 305 12.78 17.92 6.40
N GLY A 306 12.64 18.56 5.23
CA GLY A 306 12.73 20.00 5.05
C GLY A 306 11.47 20.63 5.58
N ARG A 307 11.63 21.35 6.70
CA ARG A 307 10.70 22.37 7.18
C ARG A 307 10.50 23.42 6.08
N GLN A 308 9.29 23.70 5.70
CA GLN A 308 8.66 25.04 5.72
C GLN A 308 7.17 24.87 5.40
#